data_848040e0b382d4d16dc5a55d357efdea
#
_entry.id   848040e0b382d4d16dc5a55d357efdea
#
_cell.length_a   1.000
_cell.length_b   1.000
_cell.length_c   1.000
_cell.angle_alpha   90.00
_cell.angle_beta   90.00
_cell.angle_gamma   90.00
#
_symmetry.space_group_name_H-M   'P 1'
#
loop_
_entity.id
_entity.type
_entity.pdbx_description
1 polymer ?
#
loop_
_entity_poly.entity_id
_entity_poly.type
_entity_poly.pdbx_seq_one_letter_code
_entity_poly.pdbx_strand_id
1 'polypeptide(L)'
;MSNSQSPENLRLQQENEALKKRLSEMQRMTALGELISTTTHEFNNVLMTIINYARMGMRYEDKETRDKAFAKIDKAGQRASKITKAVLGMAGNRTDQFELTNLEKLIDESMVLLEREMQKYRISVEFDYEADLPEVPVIGNQLQQVLMNLMINARQAMKDGGRLIVKLKKNAETKTIDLSIRDFGPGIEQEKLRRIFEPFYSTKAGPDETGKGGTGVGLSTCKSIMDAHGGKIRVDSSVGKGTCFTLMLPIRREASKPVLRGLASVVAPAASMNATQPAG
;
A
#
# COMPACT_ATOMS: atom_id res chain seq x y z
N MET A 1 18.74 -12.47 37.41
CA MET A 1 18.59 -13.65 36.57
C MET A 1 18.66 -13.17 35.11
N SER A 2 19.81 -13.28 34.50
CA SER A 2 20.07 -12.81 33.13
C SER A 2 19.49 -13.83 32.15
N ASN A 3 18.50 -13.42 31.41
CA ASN A 3 17.87 -14.22 30.36
C ASN A 3 18.80 -14.18 29.12
N SER A 4 19.86 -15.01 29.10
CA SER A 4 20.72 -15.19 27.96
C SER A 4 19.94 -15.96 26.90
N GLN A 5 19.42 -15.25 25.89
CA GLN A 5 18.84 -15.90 24.71
C GLN A 5 19.92 -16.79 24.07
N SER A 6 19.61 -18.06 23.87
CA SER A 6 20.50 -19.01 23.21
C SER A 6 20.88 -18.48 21.82
N PRO A 7 22.15 -18.65 21.38
CA PRO A 7 22.60 -18.29 20.02
C PRO A 7 21.69 -18.85 18.91
N GLU A 8 21.11 -20.01 19.16
CA GLU A 8 20.14 -20.66 18.27
C GLU A 8 18.82 -19.90 18.17
N ASN A 9 18.30 -19.35 19.26
CA ASN A 9 17.12 -18.52 19.26
C ASN A 9 17.33 -17.20 18.49
N LEU A 10 18.52 -16.62 18.59
CA LEU A 10 18.87 -15.42 17.83
C LEU A 10 18.94 -15.70 16.32
N ARG A 11 19.54 -16.84 15.94
CA ARG A 11 19.61 -17.29 14.54
C ARG A 11 18.21 -17.57 13.97
N LEU A 12 17.35 -18.27 14.71
CA LEU A 12 15.97 -18.54 14.31
C LEU A 12 15.14 -17.25 14.18
N GLN A 13 15.36 -16.26 15.05
CA GLN A 13 14.71 -14.95 14.92
C GLN A 13 15.16 -14.22 13.66
N GLN A 14 16.46 -14.19 13.35
CA GLN A 14 16.99 -13.56 12.14
C GLN A 14 16.47 -14.24 10.86
N GLU A 15 16.42 -15.56 10.85
CA GLU A 15 15.90 -16.33 9.72
C GLU A 15 14.39 -16.08 9.54
N ASN A 16 13.63 -16.02 10.63
CA ASN A 16 12.21 -15.70 10.61
C ASN A 16 11.93 -14.28 10.10
N GLU A 17 12.75 -13.29 10.49
CA GLU A 17 12.64 -11.93 9.97
C GLU A 17 12.98 -11.85 8.48
N ALA A 18 14.02 -12.58 8.04
CA ALA A 18 14.39 -12.66 6.63
C ALA A 18 13.28 -13.31 5.78
N LEU A 19 12.68 -14.39 6.28
CA LEU A 19 11.56 -15.06 5.63
C LEU A 19 10.31 -14.16 5.56
N LYS A 20 9.99 -13.46 6.63
CA LYS A 20 8.89 -12.48 6.64
C LYS A 20 9.10 -11.36 5.63
N LYS A 21 10.33 -10.86 5.51
CA LYS A 21 10.68 -9.84 4.50
C LYS A 21 10.48 -10.37 3.09
N ARG A 22 11.00 -11.55 2.78
CA ARG A 22 10.82 -12.21 1.47
C ARG A 22 9.34 -12.45 1.16
N LEU A 23 8.57 -12.92 2.14
CA LEU A 23 7.14 -13.13 1.98
C LEU A 23 6.41 -11.83 1.66
N SER A 24 6.74 -10.74 2.36
CA SER A 24 6.17 -9.40 2.10
C SER A 24 6.54 -8.88 0.70
N GLU A 25 7.77 -9.09 0.24
CA GLU A 25 8.21 -8.74 -1.12
C GLU A 25 7.45 -9.55 -2.18
N MET A 26 7.31 -10.86 -1.98
CA MET A 26 6.53 -11.72 -2.90
C MET A 26 5.06 -11.30 -2.96
N GLN A 27 4.46 -10.93 -1.83
CA GLN A 27 3.07 -10.45 -1.78
C GLN A 27 2.90 -9.13 -2.49
N ARG A 28 3.85 -8.19 -2.31
CA ARG A 28 3.87 -6.94 -3.05
C ARG A 28 3.95 -7.20 -4.56
N MET A 29 4.79 -8.14 -4.98
CA MET A 29 4.90 -8.53 -6.38
C MET A 29 3.63 -9.21 -6.90
N THR A 30 2.95 -10.01 -6.09
CA THR A 30 1.67 -10.64 -6.47
C THR A 30 0.57 -9.57 -6.63
N ALA A 31 0.42 -8.66 -5.67
CA ALA A 31 -0.52 -7.55 -5.77
C ALA A 31 -0.22 -6.65 -6.98
N LEU A 32 1.06 -6.37 -7.23
CA LEU A 32 1.50 -5.64 -8.42
C LEU A 32 1.19 -6.42 -9.70
N GLY A 33 1.38 -7.74 -9.71
CA GLY A 33 1.06 -8.63 -10.84
C GLY A 33 -0.43 -8.62 -11.19
N GLU A 34 -1.31 -8.64 -10.19
CA GLU A 34 -2.77 -8.50 -10.41
C GLU A 34 -3.11 -7.15 -11.05
N LEU A 35 -2.41 -6.09 -10.67
CA LEU A 35 -2.62 -4.74 -11.18
C LEU A 35 -1.93 -4.50 -12.52
N ILE A 36 -0.79 -5.14 -12.81
CA ILE A 36 -0.06 -4.97 -14.06
C ILE A 36 -0.95 -5.29 -15.27
N SER A 37 -1.74 -6.35 -15.22
CA SER A 37 -2.64 -6.69 -16.32
C SER A 37 -3.64 -5.55 -16.61
N THR A 38 -4.28 -5.03 -15.55
CA THR A 38 -5.25 -3.94 -15.67
C THR A 38 -4.56 -2.62 -16.04
N THR A 39 -3.40 -2.35 -15.44
CA THR A 39 -2.61 -1.14 -15.70
C THR A 39 -2.07 -1.13 -17.14
N THR A 40 -1.64 -2.27 -17.67
CA THR A 40 -1.18 -2.39 -19.06
C THR A 40 -2.32 -2.09 -20.04
N HIS A 41 -3.51 -2.60 -19.78
CA HIS A 41 -4.68 -2.28 -20.58
C HIS A 41 -5.05 -0.80 -20.50
N GLU A 42 -4.94 -0.21 -19.33
CA GLU A 42 -5.21 1.22 -19.15
C GLU A 42 -4.17 2.10 -19.84
N PHE A 43 -2.90 1.74 -19.73
CA PHE A 43 -1.81 2.43 -20.44
C PHE A 43 -2.02 2.38 -21.96
N ASN A 44 -2.38 1.23 -22.51
CA ASN A 44 -2.71 1.10 -23.92
C ASN A 44 -3.91 1.97 -24.34
N ASN A 45 -4.95 2.07 -23.49
CA ASN A 45 -6.11 2.93 -23.77
C ASN A 45 -5.72 4.43 -23.75
N VAL A 46 -4.84 4.83 -22.83
CA VAL A 46 -4.31 6.20 -22.81
C VAL A 46 -3.52 6.49 -24.08
N LEU A 47 -2.64 5.58 -24.51
CA LEU A 47 -1.89 5.70 -25.75
C LEU A 47 -2.80 5.78 -26.98
N MET A 48 -3.82 4.91 -27.05
CA MET A 48 -4.81 4.95 -28.14
C MET A 48 -5.59 6.26 -28.16
N THR A 49 -5.92 6.80 -26.99
CA THR A 49 -6.56 8.13 -26.89
C THR A 49 -5.66 9.20 -27.45
N ILE A 50 -4.37 9.25 -27.05
CA ILE A 50 -3.39 10.21 -27.55
C ILE A 50 -3.27 10.10 -29.08
N ILE A 51 -3.09 8.87 -29.61
CA ILE A 51 -2.91 8.63 -31.04
C ILE A 51 -4.15 9.08 -31.84
N ASN A 52 -5.36 8.72 -31.36
CA ASN A 52 -6.60 9.04 -32.06
C ASN A 52 -6.85 10.56 -32.11
N TYR A 53 -6.63 11.27 -30.99
CA TYR A 53 -6.80 12.71 -30.96
C TYR A 53 -5.67 13.45 -31.71
N ALA A 54 -4.43 12.93 -31.71
CA ALA A 54 -3.37 13.46 -32.55
C ALA A 54 -3.71 13.36 -34.03
N ARG A 55 -4.20 12.21 -34.50
CA ARG A 55 -4.67 12.02 -35.87
C ARG A 55 -5.84 12.94 -36.22
N MET A 56 -6.77 13.12 -35.27
CA MET A 56 -7.89 14.05 -35.43
C MET A 56 -7.40 15.49 -35.59
N GLY A 57 -6.50 15.96 -34.74
CA GLY A 57 -5.92 17.29 -34.83
C GLY A 57 -5.08 17.55 -36.08
N MET A 58 -4.49 16.48 -36.67
CA MET A 58 -3.80 16.57 -37.97
C MET A 58 -4.77 16.59 -39.15
N ARG A 59 -5.94 15.96 -39.03
CA ARG A 59 -6.91 15.84 -40.14
C ARG A 59 -7.81 17.04 -40.28
N TYR A 60 -8.13 17.74 -39.19
CA TYR A 60 -9.04 18.87 -39.18
C TYR A 60 -8.30 20.17 -38.98
N GLU A 61 -8.60 21.18 -39.82
CA GLU A 61 -7.91 22.48 -39.81
C GLU A 61 -8.59 23.51 -38.91
N ASP A 62 -9.86 23.27 -38.54
CA ASP A 62 -10.60 24.18 -37.69
C ASP A 62 -10.01 24.24 -36.28
N LYS A 63 -9.93 25.46 -35.74
CA LYS A 63 -9.30 25.73 -34.44
C LYS A 63 -9.99 25.03 -33.31
N GLU A 64 -11.30 24.98 -33.30
CA GLU A 64 -12.11 24.38 -32.21
C GLU A 64 -11.82 22.87 -32.06
N THR A 65 -11.84 22.14 -33.19
CA THR A 65 -11.52 20.71 -33.21
C THR A 65 -10.09 20.43 -32.80
N ARG A 66 -9.13 21.25 -33.22
CA ARG A 66 -7.71 21.13 -32.85
C ARG A 66 -7.50 21.39 -31.35
N ASP A 67 -8.07 22.47 -30.81
CA ASP A 67 -7.96 22.81 -29.38
C ASP A 67 -8.57 21.70 -28.52
N LYS A 68 -9.69 21.12 -28.94
CA LYS A 68 -10.34 19.98 -28.30
C LYS A 68 -9.46 18.73 -28.35
N ALA A 69 -8.79 18.48 -29.47
CA ALA A 69 -7.88 17.36 -29.61
C ALA A 69 -6.66 17.52 -28.68
N PHE A 70 -6.03 18.70 -28.65
CA PHE A 70 -4.90 18.96 -27.75
C PHE A 70 -5.28 18.85 -26.27
N ALA A 71 -6.45 19.38 -25.86
CA ALA A 71 -6.93 19.24 -24.48
C ALA A 71 -7.13 17.75 -24.07
N LYS A 72 -7.59 16.92 -25.00
CA LYS A 72 -7.75 15.47 -24.77
C LYS A 72 -6.40 14.75 -24.70
N ILE A 73 -5.43 15.12 -25.53
CA ILE A 73 -4.05 14.60 -25.50
C ILE A 73 -3.38 14.95 -24.17
N ASP A 74 -3.46 16.21 -23.75
CA ASP A 74 -2.89 16.67 -22.49
C ASP A 74 -3.48 15.90 -21.29
N LYS A 75 -4.80 15.80 -21.22
CA LYS A 75 -5.49 15.02 -20.17
C LYS A 75 -5.06 13.55 -20.15
N ALA A 76 -4.91 12.94 -21.33
CA ALA A 76 -4.46 11.55 -21.45
C ALA A 76 -2.98 11.43 -21.01
N GLY A 77 -2.10 12.35 -21.38
CA GLY A 77 -0.72 12.40 -20.93
C GLY A 77 -0.57 12.55 -19.43
N GLN A 78 -1.35 13.44 -18.81
CA GLN A 78 -1.41 13.59 -17.35
C GLN A 78 -1.86 12.30 -16.66
N ARG A 79 -2.85 11.58 -17.24
CA ARG A 79 -3.30 10.29 -16.72
C ARG A 79 -2.19 9.24 -16.81
N ALA A 80 -1.46 9.14 -17.94
CA ALA A 80 -0.30 8.25 -18.08
C ALA A 80 0.75 8.51 -17.01
N SER A 81 1.08 9.80 -16.77
CA SER A 81 2.03 10.20 -15.73
C SER A 81 1.60 9.78 -14.33
N LYS A 82 0.30 9.93 -14.00
CA LYS A 82 -0.23 9.48 -12.71
C LYS A 82 -0.12 7.96 -12.54
N ILE A 83 -0.48 7.18 -13.56
CA ILE A 83 -0.37 5.71 -13.56
C ILE A 83 1.09 5.31 -13.34
N THR A 84 2.03 5.89 -14.10
CA THR A 84 3.45 5.57 -13.98
C THR A 84 3.99 5.88 -12.58
N LYS A 85 3.65 7.04 -12.00
CA LYS A 85 4.05 7.42 -10.64
C LYS A 85 3.49 6.45 -9.60
N ALA A 86 2.23 6.03 -9.73
CA ALA A 86 1.60 5.11 -8.81
C ALA A 86 2.24 3.70 -8.86
N VAL A 87 2.54 3.19 -10.06
CA VAL A 87 3.26 1.91 -10.25
C VAL A 87 4.68 1.97 -9.69
N LEU A 88 5.43 3.04 -9.97
CA LEU A 88 6.77 3.23 -9.43
C LEU A 88 6.76 3.38 -7.90
N GLY A 89 5.75 4.03 -7.33
CA GLY A 89 5.55 4.12 -5.89
C GLY A 89 5.39 2.74 -5.24
N MET A 90 4.64 1.84 -5.87
CA MET A 90 4.49 0.45 -5.42
C MET A 90 5.74 -0.40 -5.66
N ALA A 91 6.47 -0.16 -6.74
CA ALA A 91 7.67 -0.95 -7.10
C ALA A 91 8.90 -0.68 -6.20
N GLY A 92 8.86 0.31 -5.30
CA GLY A 92 9.92 0.51 -4.32
C GLY A 92 10.78 1.75 -4.51
N ASN A 93 10.38 2.70 -5.35
CA ASN A 93 11.11 3.98 -5.51
C ASN A 93 10.89 4.98 -4.35
N ARG A 94 10.06 4.64 -3.35
CA ARG A 94 9.98 5.40 -2.10
C ARG A 94 10.95 4.81 -1.09
N THR A 95 11.58 5.68 -0.33
CA THR A 95 12.49 5.28 0.76
C THR A 95 11.76 4.39 1.76
N ASP A 96 12.43 3.33 2.25
CA ASP A 96 11.94 2.52 3.39
C ASP A 96 12.11 3.30 4.71
N GLN A 97 11.92 4.62 4.66
CA GLN A 97 12.04 5.54 5.79
C GLN A 97 10.70 6.20 6.10
N PHE A 98 10.51 6.57 7.35
CA PHE A 98 9.35 7.33 7.76
C PHE A 98 9.46 8.77 7.27
N GLU A 99 8.46 9.21 6.52
CA GLU A 99 8.33 10.57 6.01
C GLU A 99 6.97 11.14 6.38
N LEU A 100 6.91 12.45 6.67
CA LEU A 100 5.63 13.12 6.82
C LEU A 100 4.88 13.05 5.50
N THR A 101 3.69 12.47 5.54
CA THR A 101 2.92 12.13 4.35
C THR A 101 1.49 12.66 4.47
N ASN A 102 1.04 13.32 3.43
CA ASN A 102 -0.36 13.67 3.25
C ASN A 102 -1.15 12.42 2.84
N LEU A 103 -2.08 11.99 3.69
CA LEU A 103 -2.84 10.76 3.46
C LEU A 103 -3.85 10.89 2.31
N GLU A 104 -4.45 12.05 2.10
CA GLU A 104 -5.38 12.28 0.99
C GLU A 104 -4.67 12.02 -0.34
N LYS A 105 -3.49 12.63 -0.51
CA LYS A 105 -2.67 12.43 -1.71
C LYS A 105 -2.27 10.96 -1.90
N LEU A 106 -1.92 10.25 -0.83
CA LEU A 106 -1.56 8.84 -0.90
C LEU A 106 -2.75 7.95 -1.32
N ILE A 107 -3.96 8.28 -0.83
CA ILE A 107 -5.19 7.59 -1.22
C ILE A 107 -5.50 7.86 -2.69
N ASP A 108 -5.41 9.11 -3.13
CA ASP A 108 -5.65 9.49 -4.53
C ASP A 108 -4.70 8.77 -5.49
N GLU A 109 -3.39 8.71 -5.15
CA GLU A 109 -2.39 7.96 -5.92
C GLU A 109 -2.73 6.46 -5.98
N SER A 110 -3.22 5.89 -4.89
CA SER A 110 -3.65 4.48 -4.84
C SER A 110 -4.91 4.25 -5.68
N MET A 111 -5.85 5.19 -5.65
CA MET A 111 -7.10 5.11 -6.41
C MET A 111 -6.89 5.18 -7.92
N VAL A 112 -5.87 5.88 -8.40
CA VAL A 112 -5.53 5.92 -9.84
C VAL A 112 -5.36 4.51 -10.41
N LEU A 113 -4.79 3.57 -9.64
CA LEU A 113 -4.59 2.18 -10.06
C LEU A 113 -5.86 1.33 -9.99
N LEU A 114 -6.79 1.69 -9.12
CA LEU A 114 -8.00 0.91 -8.86
C LEU A 114 -9.26 1.47 -9.55
N GLU A 115 -9.21 2.71 -10.04
CA GLU A 115 -10.38 3.41 -10.60
C GLU A 115 -11.11 2.55 -11.64
N ARG A 116 -10.35 1.96 -12.57
CA ARG A 116 -10.92 1.14 -13.64
C ARG A 116 -11.50 -0.18 -13.11
N GLU A 117 -10.82 -0.81 -12.15
CA GLU A 117 -11.36 -2.02 -11.50
C GLU A 117 -12.67 -1.70 -10.77
N MET A 118 -12.74 -0.58 -10.05
CA MET A 118 -13.98 -0.14 -9.41
C MET A 118 -15.10 0.10 -10.42
N GLN A 119 -14.80 0.80 -11.52
CA GLN A 119 -15.75 1.03 -12.62
C GLN A 119 -16.21 -0.27 -13.27
N LYS A 120 -15.27 -1.20 -13.57
CA LYS A 120 -15.57 -2.51 -14.18
C LYS A 120 -16.56 -3.31 -13.34
N TYR A 121 -16.40 -3.27 -12.02
CA TYR A 121 -17.27 -3.97 -11.07
C TYR A 121 -18.43 -3.09 -10.56
N ARG A 122 -18.72 -1.95 -11.21
CA ARG A 122 -19.82 -1.03 -10.87
C ARG A 122 -19.80 -0.58 -9.40
N ILE A 123 -18.61 -0.33 -8.87
CA ILE A 123 -18.42 0.15 -7.51
C ILE A 123 -18.25 1.66 -7.54
N SER A 124 -19.16 2.40 -6.90
CA SER A 124 -18.99 3.84 -6.64
C SER A 124 -18.07 4.06 -5.45
N VAL A 125 -17.12 4.98 -5.59
CA VAL A 125 -16.21 5.35 -4.50
C VAL A 125 -16.54 6.75 -4.03
N GLU A 126 -16.75 6.90 -2.73
CA GLU A 126 -17.03 8.17 -2.07
C GLU A 126 -15.91 8.50 -1.09
N PHE A 127 -15.49 9.76 -1.07
CA PHE A 127 -14.47 10.28 -0.17
C PHE A 127 -15.09 11.26 0.82
N ASP A 128 -14.76 11.08 2.11
CA ASP A 128 -15.23 11.94 3.22
C ASP A 128 -14.01 12.28 4.08
N TYR A 129 -13.33 13.37 3.73
CA TYR A 129 -12.12 13.84 4.39
C TYR A 129 -12.42 15.04 5.25
N GLU A 130 -11.99 15.00 6.51
CA GLU A 130 -12.00 16.16 7.39
C GLU A 130 -10.98 17.19 6.89
N ALA A 131 -11.34 18.48 6.92
CA ALA A 131 -10.45 19.54 6.47
C ALA A 131 -9.21 19.68 7.39
N ASP A 132 -8.11 20.18 6.82
CA ASP A 132 -6.89 20.54 7.55
C ASP A 132 -6.27 19.40 8.36
N LEU A 133 -6.30 18.18 7.84
CA LEU A 133 -5.65 17.05 8.47
C LEU A 133 -4.12 17.21 8.44
N PRO A 134 -3.42 16.94 9.57
CA PRO A 134 -1.98 16.98 9.59
C PRO A 134 -1.37 15.81 8.81
N GLU A 135 -0.19 16.02 8.26
CA GLU A 135 0.63 14.93 7.74
C GLU A 135 1.05 13.98 8.87
N VAL A 136 1.17 12.71 8.54
CA VAL A 136 1.56 11.65 9.49
C VAL A 136 2.86 10.97 9.07
N PRO A 137 3.71 10.58 10.04
CA PRO A 137 4.96 9.88 9.75
C PRO A 137 4.67 8.43 9.35
N VAL A 138 4.79 8.11 8.06
CA VAL A 138 4.58 6.76 7.51
C VAL A 138 5.65 6.39 6.48
N ILE A 139 5.81 5.09 6.24
CA ILE A 139 6.54 4.56 5.09
C ILE A 139 5.52 4.44 3.94
N GLY A 140 5.56 5.38 3.00
CA GLY A 140 4.50 5.57 2.01
C GLY A 140 4.20 4.35 1.15
N ASN A 141 5.21 3.58 0.72
CA ASN A 141 5.03 2.36 -0.06
C ASN A 141 4.33 1.24 0.74
N GLN A 142 4.63 1.11 2.04
CA GLN A 142 4.00 0.12 2.92
C GLN A 142 2.54 0.49 3.19
N LEU A 143 2.26 1.76 3.47
CA LEU A 143 0.87 2.18 3.67
C LEU A 143 0.06 2.09 2.38
N GLN A 144 0.64 2.39 1.22
CA GLN A 144 0.02 2.17 -0.07
C GLN A 144 -0.34 0.68 -0.28
N GLN A 145 0.53 -0.25 0.12
CA GLN A 145 0.24 -1.69 0.09
C GLN A 145 -0.97 -2.04 0.97
N VAL A 146 -1.08 -1.45 2.18
CA VAL A 146 -2.26 -1.65 3.05
C VAL A 146 -3.53 -1.17 2.36
N LEU A 147 -3.52 0.05 1.80
CA LEU A 147 -4.65 0.61 1.06
C LEU A 147 -5.10 -0.30 -0.08
N MET A 148 -4.15 -0.73 -0.92
CA MET A 148 -4.42 -1.62 -2.03
C MET A 148 -5.05 -2.94 -1.58
N ASN A 149 -4.49 -3.59 -0.55
CA ASN A 149 -5.03 -4.83 -0.02
C ASN A 149 -6.48 -4.67 0.48
N LEU A 150 -6.77 -3.60 1.20
CA LEU A 150 -8.12 -3.36 1.73
C LEU A 150 -9.12 -3.01 0.63
N MET A 151 -8.74 -2.17 -0.34
CA MET A 151 -9.62 -1.78 -1.45
C MET A 151 -9.88 -2.95 -2.41
N ILE A 152 -8.87 -3.79 -2.70
CA ILE A 152 -9.04 -5.02 -3.48
C ILE A 152 -9.96 -5.99 -2.74
N ASN A 153 -9.82 -6.16 -1.44
CA ASN A 153 -10.70 -7.00 -0.64
C ASN A 153 -12.16 -6.50 -0.69
N ALA A 154 -12.37 -5.19 -0.55
CA ALA A 154 -13.69 -4.58 -0.68
C ALA A 154 -14.30 -4.82 -2.06
N ARG A 155 -13.53 -4.62 -3.16
CA ARG A 155 -13.98 -4.92 -4.53
C ARG A 155 -14.37 -6.40 -4.68
N GLN A 156 -13.54 -7.31 -4.16
CA GLN A 156 -13.81 -8.74 -4.24
C GLN A 156 -15.06 -9.16 -3.45
N ALA A 157 -15.40 -8.45 -2.38
CA ALA A 157 -16.61 -8.68 -1.60
C ALA A 157 -17.88 -8.16 -2.34
N MET A 158 -17.75 -7.16 -3.21
CA MET A 158 -18.86 -6.52 -3.94
C MET A 158 -18.88 -6.95 -5.42
N LYS A 159 -19.07 -8.25 -5.69
CA LYS A 159 -19.00 -8.81 -7.07
C LYS A 159 -20.04 -8.24 -8.03
N ASP A 160 -21.22 -7.92 -7.52
CA ASP A 160 -22.36 -7.42 -8.30
C ASP A 160 -22.46 -5.90 -8.32
N GLY A 161 -21.43 -5.23 -7.84
CA GLY A 161 -21.39 -3.78 -7.67
C GLY A 161 -21.66 -3.37 -6.25
N GLY A 162 -21.55 -2.06 -5.99
CA GLY A 162 -21.77 -1.53 -4.65
C GLY A 162 -21.17 -0.15 -4.43
N ARG A 163 -20.95 0.16 -3.16
CA ARG A 163 -20.39 1.44 -2.72
C ARG A 163 -19.20 1.21 -1.80
N LEU A 164 -18.15 1.96 -2.02
CA LEU A 164 -16.97 2.02 -1.15
C LEU A 164 -16.85 3.44 -0.60
N ILE A 165 -16.76 3.58 0.72
CA ILE A 165 -16.56 4.88 1.36
C ILE A 165 -15.17 4.90 2.00
N VAL A 166 -14.39 5.90 1.66
CA VAL A 166 -13.06 6.16 2.26
C VAL A 166 -13.15 7.43 3.07
N LYS A 167 -12.89 7.32 4.38
CA LYS A 167 -12.97 8.46 5.30
C LYS A 167 -11.63 8.71 5.97
N LEU A 168 -11.31 9.99 6.14
CA LEU A 168 -10.20 10.45 6.96
C LEU A 168 -10.73 11.37 8.05
N LYS A 169 -10.45 11.06 9.30
CA LYS A 169 -10.83 11.88 10.45
C LYS A 169 -9.71 11.94 11.48
N LYS A 170 -9.57 13.11 12.09
CA LYS A 170 -8.67 13.27 13.23
C LYS A 170 -9.37 12.79 14.49
N ASN A 171 -8.70 11.90 15.21
CA ASN A 171 -9.16 11.43 16.52
C ASN A 171 -8.29 12.09 17.61
N ALA A 172 -8.86 13.07 18.30
CA ALA A 172 -8.16 13.83 19.33
C ALA A 172 -7.85 13.00 20.58
N GLU A 173 -8.70 12.02 20.92
CA GLU A 173 -8.52 11.17 22.11
C GLU A 173 -7.33 10.23 21.95
N THR A 174 -7.22 9.58 20.81
CA THR A 174 -6.14 8.63 20.49
C THR A 174 -4.92 9.31 19.88
N LYS A 175 -5.02 10.60 19.52
CA LYS A 175 -3.99 11.38 18.79
C LYS A 175 -3.58 10.69 17.48
N THR A 176 -4.58 10.16 16.77
CA THR A 176 -4.40 9.46 15.49
C THR A 176 -5.16 10.17 14.38
N ILE A 177 -4.76 9.90 13.13
CA ILE A 177 -5.65 10.02 11.98
C ILE A 177 -6.25 8.64 11.73
N ASP A 178 -7.57 8.58 11.76
CA ASP A 178 -8.32 7.36 11.51
C ASP A 178 -8.73 7.34 10.03
N LEU A 179 -8.13 6.42 9.28
CA LEU A 179 -8.47 6.15 7.88
C LEU A 179 -9.39 4.93 7.84
N SER A 180 -10.64 5.11 7.48
CA SER A 180 -11.60 4.03 7.37
C SER A 180 -11.99 3.75 5.93
N ILE A 181 -12.05 2.47 5.58
CA ILE A 181 -12.46 1.94 4.28
C ILE A 181 -13.65 1.03 4.53
N ARG A 182 -14.84 1.47 4.07
CA ARG A 182 -16.10 0.76 4.28
C ARG A 182 -16.66 0.26 2.97
N ASP A 183 -16.85 -1.04 2.86
CA ASP A 183 -17.63 -1.69 1.82
C ASP A 183 -19.06 -2.00 2.29
N PHE A 184 -19.95 -2.22 1.34
CA PHE A 184 -21.34 -2.65 1.56
C PHE A 184 -21.59 -4.03 0.95
N GLY A 185 -20.58 -4.89 1.06
CA GLY A 185 -20.64 -6.28 0.65
C GLY A 185 -21.41 -7.18 1.63
N PRO A 186 -21.23 -8.50 1.54
CA PRO A 186 -21.94 -9.47 2.37
C PRO A 186 -21.56 -9.43 3.85
N GLY A 187 -20.44 -8.74 4.20
CA GLY A 187 -19.90 -8.73 5.56
C GLY A 187 -19.20 -10.05 5.94
N ILE A 188 -18.76 -10.12 7.18
CA ILE A 188 -17.96 -11.22 7.74
C ILE A 188 -18.65 -11.73 8.99
N GLU A 189 -18.79 -13.05 9.11
CA GLU A 189 -19.34 -13.71 10.29
C GLU A 189 -18.45 -13.49 11.51
N GLN A 190 -19.04 -13.33 12.68
CA GLN A 190 -18.34 -13.01 13.93
C GLN A 190 -17.25 -14.03 14.30
N GLU A 191 -17.48 -15.29 14.01
CA GLU A 191 -16.50 -16.35 14.26
C GLU A 191 -15.24 -16.21 13.40
N LYS A 192 -15.42 -15.76 12.15
CA LYS A 192 -14.34 -15.53 11.19
C LYS A 192 -13.55 -14.27 11.50
N LEU A 193 -14.19 -13.23 12.08
CA LEU A 193 -13.53 -11.96 12.41
C LEU A 193 -12.32 -12.12 13.32
N ARG A 194 -12.31 -13.11 14.19
CA ARG A 194 -11.18 -13.38 15.09
C ARG A 194 -9.95 -13.88 14.33
N ARG A 195 -10.16 -14.48 13.16
CA ARG A 195 -9.13 -15.19 12.40
C ARG A 195 -8.65 -14.47 11.13
N ILE A 196 -9.36 -13.43 10.69
CA ILE A 196 -9.05 -12.77 9.41
C ILE A 196 -7.64 -12.17 9.32
N PHE A 197 -6.99 -11.93 10.47
CA PHE A 197 -5.61 -11.46 10.54
C PHE A 197 -4.58 -12.58 10.74
N GLU A 198 -5.02 -13.85 10.84
CA GLU A 198 -4.11 -15.00 10.87
C GLU A 198 -3.49 -15.19 9.48
N PRO A 199 -2.16 -15.44 9.40
CA PRO A 199 -1.52 -15.75 8.13
C PRO A 199 -2.14 -16.99 7.48
N PHE A 200 -2.29 -16.93 6.15
CA PHE A 200 -2.87 -18.02 5.33
C PHE A 200 -4.37 -18.30 5.59
N TYR A 201 -5.03 -17.55 6.45
CA TYR A 201 -6.47 -17.67 6.62
C TYR A 201 -7.20 -16.97 5.48
N SER A 202 -7.98 -17.71 4.73
CA SER A 202 -8.84 -17.23 3.64
C SER A 202 -10.21 -17.90 3.72
N THR A 203 -11.25 -17.11 3.54
CA THR A 203 -12.62 -17.62 3.36
C THR A 203 -12.95 -17.89 1.89
N LYS A 204 -12.02 -17.60 0.99
CA LYS A 204 -12.17 -17.77 -0.45
C LYS A 204 -11.74 -19.17 -0.85
N ALA A 205 -12.61 -19.91 -1.50
CA ALA A 205 -12.31 -21.26 -1.99
C ALA A 205 -11.41 -21.15 -3.24
N GLY A 206 -10.09 -21.30 -3.07
CA GLY A 206 -9.14 -21.42 -4.17
C GLY A 206 -9.01 -20.22 -5.12
N PRO A 207 -8.24 -20.39 -6.20
CA PRO A 207 -8.17 -19.41 -7.29
C PRO A 207 -9.52 -19.36 -8.03
N ASP A 208 -9.98 -18.13 -8.34
CA ASP A 208 -11.13 -17.94 -9.23
C ASP A 208 -10.78 -18.37 -10.68
N GLU A 209 -11.75 -18.31 -11.60
CA GLU A 209 -11.56 -18.62 -13.02
C GLU A 209 -10.44 -17.83 -13.71
N THR A 210 -9.97 -16.75 -13.07
CA THR A 210 -8.84 -15.92 -13.53
C THR A 210 -7.51 -16.27 -12.87
N GLY A 211 -7.46 -17.34 -12.05
CA GLY A 211 -6.29 -17.73 -11.28
C GLY A 211 -6.03 -16.85 -10.05
N LYS A 212 -6.95 -15.95 -9.71
CA LYS A 212 -6.85 -14.98 -8.61
C LYS A 212 -7.52 -15.52 -7.36
N GLY A 213 -6.77 -16.20 -6.52
CA GLY A 213 -7.20 -16.69 -5.20
C GLY A 213 -6.74 -15.79 -4.07
N GLY A 214 -7.50 -15.74 -3.00
CA GLY A 214 -7.03 -15.09 -1.78
C GLY A 214 -5.91 -15.90 -1.13
N THR A 215 -4.67 -15.42 -1.16
CA THR A 215 -3.51 -16.07 -0.51
C THR A 215 -3.64 -16.16 1.01
N GLY A 216 -4.64 -15.50 1.60
CA GLY A 216 -4.84 -15.44 3.06
C GLY A 216 -3.78 -14.63 3.81
N VAL A 217 -2.92 -13.90 3.10
CA VAL A 217 -1.79 -13.19 3.70
C VAL A 217 -1.96 -11.67 3.66
N GLY A 218 -2.88 -11.15 2.84
CA GLY A 218 -3.06 -9.70 2.67
C GLY A 218 -3.41 -8.97 3.96
N LEU A 219 -4.35 -9.47 4.76
CA LEU A 219 -4.77 -8.82 6.01
C LEU A 219 -3.74 -8.98 7.13
N SER A 220 -3.04 -10.13 7.21
CA SER A 220 -1.94 -10.31 8.17
C SER A 220 -0.77 -9.36 7.87
N THR A 221 -0.48 -9.12 6.59
CA THR A 221 0.50 -8.10 6.16
C THR A 221 0.03 -6.70 6.53
N CYS A 222 -1.24 -6.36 6.32
CA CYS A 222 -1.80 -5.07 6.76
C CYS A 222 -1.56 -4.85 8.26
N LYS A 223 -1.84 -5.86 9.07
CA LYS A 223 -1.61 -5.79 10.52
C LYS A 223 -0.13 -5.58 10.85
N SER A 224 0.77 -6.37 10.26
CA SER A 224 2.22 -6.24 10.49
C SER A 224 2.75 -4.86 10.11
N ILE A 225 2.28 -4.29 8.99
CA ILE A 225 2.65 -2.94 8.56
C ILE A 225 2.12 -1.91 9.56
N MET A 226 0.86 -2.00 9.97
CA MET A 226 0.29 -1.08 10.95
C MET A 226 1.01 -1.14 12.30
N ASP A 227 1.35 -2.34 12.79
CA ASP A 227 2.13 -2.53 14.00
C ASP A 227 3.52 -1.88 13.89
N ALA A 228 4.20 -2.02 12.73
CA ALA A 228 5.50 -1.38 12.46
C ALA A 228 5.41 0.16 12.41
N HIS A 229 4.25 0.71 12.08
CA HIS A 229 3.96 2.15 12.10
C HIS A 229 3.55 2.65 13.49
N GLY A 230 3.46 1.78 14.51
CA GLY A 230 2.93 2.13 15.83
C GLY A 230 1.43 2.44 15.81
N GLY A 231 0.77 2.07 14.72
CA GLY A 231 -0.66 2.23 14.51
C GLY A 231 -1.45 1.00 14.91
N LYS A 232 -2.75 1.01 14.62
CA LYS A 232 -3.64 -0.12 14.83
C LYS A 232 -4.56 -0.30 13.63
N ILE A 233 -4.95 -1.53 13.34
CA ILE A 233 -6.03 -1.85 12.40
C ILE A 233 -7.20 -2.45 13.16
N ARG A 234 -8.39 -1.93 12.93
CA ARG A 234 -9.65 -2.43 13.50
C ARG A 234 -10.58 -2.82 12.36
N VAL A 235 -11.43 -3.82 12.63
CA VAL A 235 -12.48 -4.26 11.71
C VAL A 235 -13.81 -4.26 12.43
N ASP A 236 -14.81 -3.67 11.79
CA ASP A 236 -16.21 -3.72 12.19
C ASP A 236 -17.00 -4.31 11.02
N SER A 237 -17.65 -5.45 11.23
CA SER A 237 -18.41 -6.13 10.18
C SER A 237 -19.62 -6.83 10.74
N SER A 238 -20.67 -6.89 9.93
CA SER A 238 -21.88 -7.66 10.21
C SER A 238 -22.39 -8.26 8.89
N VAL A 239 -22.85 -9.49 8.95
CA VAL A 239 -23.43 -10.18 7.78
C VAL A 239 -24.58 -9.36 7.19
N GLY A 240 -24.55 -9.12 5.90
CA GLY A 240 -25.52 -8.31 5.16
C GLY A 240 -25.35 -6.80 5.27
N LYS A 241 -24.39 -6.28 6.07
CA LYS A 241 -24.15 -4.84 6.28
C LYS A 241 -22.79 -4.35 5.77
N GLY A 242 -21.96 -5.27 5.26
CA GLY A 242 -20.61 -4.95 4.77
C GLY A 242 -19.55 -4.93 5.86
N THR A 243 -18.37 -4.47 5.50
CA THR A 243 -17.19 -4.43 6.37
C THR A 243 -16.57 -3.03 6.38
N CYS A 244 -16.10 -2.61 7.53
CA CYS A 244 -15.35 -1.38 7.72
C CYS A 244 -13.99 -1.70 8.35
N PHE A 245 -12.91 -1.44 7.65
CA PHE A 245 -11.56 -1.45 8.20
C PHE A 245 -11.17 -0.04 8.59
N THR A 246 -10.64 0.15 9.80
CA THR A 246 -10.14 1.43 10.28
C THR A 246 -8.66 1.30 10.64
N LEU A 247 -7.83 2.09 9.97
CA LEU A 247 -6.40 2.24 10.22
C LEU A 247 -6.21 3.46 11.12
N MET A 248 -5.68 3.26 12.31
CA MET A 248 -5.41 4.31 13.29
C MET A 248 -3.92 4.66 13.23
N LEU A 249 -3.57 5.78 12.61
CA LEU A 249 -2.19 6.21 12.36
C LEU A 249 -1.80 7.31 13.35
N PRO A 250 -0.72 7.15 14.16
CA PRO A 250 -0.29 8.18 15.10
C PRO A 250 0.12 9.46 14.37
N ILE A 251 -0.36 10.62 14.83
CA ILE A 251 0.02 11.94 14.29
C ILE A 251 1.50 12.24 14.60
N ARG A 252 2.02 11.72 15.71
CA ARG A 252 3.44 11.80 16.07
C ARG A 252 3.96 10.41 16.33
N ARG A 253 5.10 10.10 15.77
CA ARG A 253 5.81 8.89 16.14
C ARG A 253 6.42 9.11 17.51
N GLU A 254 5.96 8.41 18.54
CA GLU A 254 6.76 8.26 19.75
C GLU A 254 8.05 7.57 19.32
N ALA A 255 9.19 8.13 19.74
CA ALA A 255 10.48 7.48 19.50
C ALA A 255 10.37 6.07 20.09
N SER A 256 10.13 5.08 19.24
CA SER A 256 10.12 3.68 19.66
C SER A 256 11.45 3.46 20.36
N LYS A 257 11.41 2.96 21.61
CA LYS A 257 12.61 2.49 22.31
C LYS A 257 13.44 1.72 21.30
N PRO A 258 14.73 2.04 21.12
CA PRO A 258 15.53 1.37 20.12
C PRO A 258 15.45 -0.13 20.41
N VAL A 259 14.86 -0.88 19.49
CA VAL A 259 15.16 -2.31 19.39
C VAL A 259 16.66 -2.32 19.16
N LEU A 260 17.41 -2.73 20.17
CA LEU A 260 18.86 -2.79 20.23
C LEU A 260 19.40 -3.29 18.87
N ARG A 261 19.86 -2.36 18.03
CA ARG A 261 20.85 -2.64 17.00
C ARG A 261 22.16 -2.91 17.75
N GLY A 262 22.28 -4.11 18.27
CA GLY A 262 23.56 -4.64 18.70
C GLY A 262 24.41 -4.84 17.46
N LEU A 263 25.67 -4.35 17.60
CA LEU A 263 26.81 -4.63 16.74
C LEU A 263 27.03 -3.71 15.53
N ALA A 264 27.48 -2.50 15.84
CA ALA A 264 28.46 -1.85 15.00
C ALA A 264 29.46 -1.15 15.93
N SER A 265 30.51 -1.81 16.34
CA SER A 265 31.81 -1.24 16.69
C SER A 265 32.66 -2.23 17.49
N VAL A 266 33.27 -3.21 16.83
CA VAL A 266 34.54 -3.76 17.27
C VAL A 266 35.38 -3.95 16.01
N VAL A 267 35.92 -2.85 15.51
CA VAL A 267 37.17 -2.85 14.77
C VAL A 267 38.02 -1.77 15.42
N ALA A 268 38.82 -2.17 16.37
CA ALA A 268 39.91 -1.35 16.88
C ALA A 268 40.96 -1.18 15.77
N PRO A 269 41.50 0.02 15.56
CA PRO A 269 42.62 0.20 14.65
C PRO A 269 43.88 -0.42 15.28
N ALA A 270 44.51 -1.34 14.55
CA ALA A 270 45.81 -1.87 14.90
C ALA A 270 46.84 -0.75 14.98
N ALA A 271 47.49 -0.68 16.13
CA ALA A 271 48.55 0.25 16.41
C ALA A 271 49.73 0.04 15.44
N SER A 272 50.13 1.13 14.79
CA SER A 272 51.36 1.25 14.04
C SER A 272 52.57 1.06 14.99
N MET A 273 53.27 -0.03 14.92
CA MET A 273 54.62 -0.17 15.51
C MET A 273 55.61 0.46 14.55
N ASN A 274 56.16 1.62 14.99
CA ASN A 274 57.37 2.19 14.44
C ASN A 274 58.53 1.24 14.64
N ALA A 275 59.15 0.81 13.56
CA ALA A 275 60.47 0.20 13.58
C ALA A 275 61.53 1.27 13.30
N THR A 276 62.28 1.55 14.35
CA THR A 276 63.51 2.33 14.37
C THR A 276 64.60 1.66 13.54
N GLN A 277 65.19 2.37 12.59
CA GLN A 277 66.43 1.98 11.96
C GLN A 277 67.62 2.27 12.89
N PRO A 278 68.64 1.41 12.99
CA PRO A 278 69.95 1.81 13.47
C PRO A 278 70.85 2.16 12.26
N ALA A 279 71.60 3.20 12.44
CA ALA A 279 72.69 3.65 11.59
C ALA A 279 73.86 2.65 11.64
N GLY A 280 74.54 2.49 10.54
CA GLY A 280 75.77 1.82 10.32
C GLY A 280 76.17 1.93 8.87
#